data_edc7474a9da4bb04e62409fd66eff050
#
_entry.id   edc7474a9da4bb04e62409fd66eff050
#
_cell.length_a   1.000
_cell.length_b   1.000
_cell.length_c   1.000
_cell.angle_alpha   90.00
_cell.angle_beta   90.00
_cell.angle_gamma   90.00
#
_symmetry.space_group_name_H-M   'P 1'
#
loop_
_entity.id
_entity.type
_entity.pdbx_description
1 polymer ?
#
loop_
_entity_poly.entity_id
_entity_poly.type
_entity_poly.pdbx_seq_one_letter_code
_entity_poly.pdbx_strand_id
1 'polypeptide(L)'
;NRSNINVLKLRESINSFTGTESVIICDGTNTPAKFDGSTFTEHTTSDDASPAGASMTTDFKNHQFYAGFPSTGLGGNKLLFSEPNVDNRFRSASGSGTINVGFDVTGIAKFRDSLFVFGKDKIKRLTGTSSSDFALAEVTNNIGCIATDSIIEIGGDVLVLASDGIRPIQGTARIGDVELETVSKPVQQLLQDLPNTHNLANMTSVVIRNKSQFRYFFPSTSTAAADTAGIIGGLRFADRRVGWEFGELLGIRAFVATSGLINDVEVVLHGDLNGEIYRQESGSTFDTSDVVAVYATPFLYFDSTEKRKIFQHITLFTRPEGSSTINLGIAYDWDDPNVPDPTTYSLTTAGSLLRYTTTGSTYDATFTYDGSTSPVLESNIQGSGRAISLAITSTGTQAPYSIAGFSVTYQDAGYR
;
A
#
# COMPACT_ATOMS: atom_id res chain seq x y z
N ASN A 1 15.75 12.47 26.54
CA ASN A 1 15.59 13.48 25.47
C ASN A 1 16.60 13.19 24.39
N ARG A 2 16.20 12.54 23.30
CA ARG A 2 17.01 12.45 22.08
C ARG A 2 17.10 13.84 21.46
N SER A 3 18.31 14.38 21.36
CA SER A 3 18.57 15.61 20.61
C SER A 3 18.84 15.25 19.13
N ASN A 4 18.47 16.13 18.23
CA ASN A 4 18.69 15.96 16.78
C ASN A 4 17.95 14.79 16.11
N ILE A 5 16.73 14.49 16.52
CA ILE A 5 15.84 13.66 15.71
C ILE A 5 15.41 14.52 14.51
N ASN A 6 16.28 14.62 13.53
CA ASN A 6 15.98 15.29 12.25
C ASN A 6 15.66 14.23 11.20
N VAL A 7 14.92 13.20 11.59
CA VAL A 7 14.54 12.12 10.70
C VAL A 7 13.04 12.15 10.53
N LEU A 8 12.64 12.08 9.27
CA LEU A 8 11.25 11.96 8.89
C LEU A 8 10.69 10.57 9.25
N LYS A 9 11.55 9.63 9.63
CA LYS A 9 11.14 8.23 9.84
C LYS A 9 11.88 7.56 10.98
N LEU A 10 11.09 6.93 11.84
CA LEU A 10 11.51 5.94 12.81
C LEU A 10 11.13 4.56 12.28
N ARG A 11 12.01 3.57 12.44
CA ARG A 11 11.69 2.17 12.12
C ARG A 11 11.85 1.34 13.36
N GLU A 12 10.91 0.43 13.55
CA GLU A 12 10.81 -0.38 14.74
C GLU A 12 10.83 -1.88 14.44
N SER A 13 11.17 -2.63 15.47
CA SER A 13 11.00 -4.07 15.53
C SER A 13 10.53 -4.44 16.94
N ILE A 14 9.62 -5.37 17.01
CA ILE A 14 9.10 -5.88 18.28
C ILE A 14 9.80 -7.20 18.61
N ASN A 15 10.31 -7.34 19.82
CA ASN A 15 10.85 -8.60 20.33
C ASN A 15 10.36 -8.88 21.76
N SER A 16 10.52 -10.12 22.21
CA SER A 16 10.17 -10.56 23.56
C SER A 16 11.31 -11.38 24.22
N PHE A 17 12.56 -11.06 23.93
CA PHE A 17 13.73 -11.83 24.38
C PHE A 17 13.82 -12.03 25.89
N THR A 18 13.38 -11.05 26.65
CA THR A 18 13.42 -11.10 28.13
C THR A 18 12.09 -11.54 28.75
N GLY A 19 11.15 -12.05 27.95
CA GLY A 19 9.80 -12.40 28.38
C GLY A 19 8.83 -11.22 28.46
N THR A 20 9.32 -9.97 28.27
CA THR A 20 8.52 -8.75 28.14
C THR A 20 8.62 -8.27 26.69
N GLU A 21 7.48 -7.98 26.10
CA GLU A 21 7.44 -7.39 24.76
C GLU A 21 8.07 -6.02 24.78
N SER A 22 8.94 -5.77 23.82
CA SER A 22 9.69 -4.51 23.73
C SER A 22 9.79 -4.05 22.29
N VAL A 23 9.68 -2.75 22.09
CA VAL A 23 9.86 -2.08 20.81
C VAL A 23 11.27 -1.53 20.72
N ILE A 24 12.02 -1.97 19.72
CA ILE A 24 13.34 -1.43 19.38
C ILE A 24 13.16 -0.41 18.28
N ILE A 25 13.72 0.80 18.48
CA ILE A 25 13.52 1.95 17.60
C ILE A 25 14.85 2.41 17.04
N CYS A 26 14.93 2.57 15.72
CA CYS A 26 16.07 3.09 14.98
C CYS A 26 15.67 4.36 14.22
N ASP A 27 16.58 5.36 14.20
CA ASP A 27 16.35 6.64 13.52
C ASP A 27 17.43 6.98 12.47
N GLY A 28 18.42 6.11 12.26
CA GLY A 28 19.49 6.32 11.29
C GLY A 28 20.57 7.33 11.73
N THR A 29 20.44 7.90 12.92
CA THR A 29 21.37 8.94 13.43
C THR A 29 21.88 8.61 14.83
N ASN A 30 20.97 8.33 15.74
CA ASN A 30 21.31 8.04 17.14
C ASN A 30 21.51 6.53 17.36
N THR A 31 21.96 6.21 18.56
CA THR A 31 21.94 4.82 19.02
C THR A 31 20.51 4.32 19.13
N PRO A 32 20.17 3.10 18.68
CA PRO A 32 18.86 2.52 18.85
C PRO A 32 18.38 2.57 20.29
N ALA A 33 17.09 2.64 20.48
CA ALA A 33 16.47 2.64 21.80
C ALA A 33 15.42 1.55 21.93
N LYS A 34 15.20 1.13 23.17
CA LYS A 34 14.21 0.15 23.58
C LYS A 34 13.11 0.83 24.40
N PHE A 35 11.88 0.48 24.11
CA PHE A 35 10.73 0.82 24.94
C PHE A 35 10.01 -0.46 25.37
N ASP A 36 9.83 -0.70 26.65
CA ASP A 36 9.23 -1.91 27.21
C ASP A 36 7.77 -1.73 27.68
N GLY A 37 7.14 -0.64 27.25
CA GLY A 37 5.79 -0.24 27.67
C GLY A 37 5.79 0.76 28.83
N SER A 38 6.90 0.89 29.57
CA SER A 38 7.04 1.82 30.71
C SER A 38 8.31 2.66 30.65
N THR A 39 9.42 2.06 30.26
CA THR A 39 10.76 2.67 30.31
C THR A 39 11.35 2.77 28.90
N PHE A 40 11.90 3.94 28.60
CA PHE A 40 12.66 4.19 27.39
C PHE A 40 14.14 4.17 27.71
N THR A 41 14.90 3.24 27.10
CA THR A 41 16.33 3.04 27.36
C THR A 41 17.10 3.05 26.05
N GLU A 42 18.18 3.82 25.97
CA GLU A 42 19.12 3.76 24.85
C GLU A 42 20.05 2.55 24.96
N HIS A 43 20.43 1.97 23.82
CA HIS A 43 21.39 0.88 23.81
C HIS A 43 22.79 1.37 24.20
N THR A 44 23.55 0.51 24.87
CA THR A 44 24.93 0.82 25.23
C THR A 44 25.84 0.69 23.99
N THR A 45 26.89 1.53 23.96
CA THR A 45 27.90 1.56 22.90
C THR A 45 29.26 1.06 23.34
N SER A 46 29.33 0.47 24.52
CA SER A 46 30.63 0.10 25.17
C SER A 46 31.09 -1.34 24.87
N ASP A 47 30.37 -2.05 23.98
CA ASP A 47 30.72 -3.41 23.57
C ASP A 47 31.68 -3.41 22.34
N ASP A 48 32.02 -4.57 21.80
CA ASP A 48 32.92 -4.76 20.65
C ASP A 48 32.42 -4.06 19.37
N ALA A 49 31.11 -3.89 19.24
CA ALA A 49 30.46 -3.16 18.15
C ALA A 49 29.33 -2.29 18.68
N SER A 50 28.98 -1.26 17.93
CA SER A 50 27.90 -0.33 18.27
C SER A 50 26.84 -0.30 17.18
N PRO A 51 25.55 -0.36 17.54
CA PRO A 51 24.44 -0.19 16.60
C PRO A 51 24.15 1.29 16.29
N ALA A 52 24.96 2.23 16.73
CA ALA A 52 24.75 3.66 16.53
C ALA A 52 24.61 4.00 15.04
N GLY A 53 23.60 4.80 14.71
CA GLY A 53 23.29 5.20 13.36
C GLY A 53 22.56 4.14 12.52
N ALA A 54 22.15 3.02 13.10
CA ALA A 54 21.31 2.06 12.40
C ALA A 54 19.95 2.69 12.02
N SER A 55 19.53 2.50 10.79
CA SER A 55 18.24 2.98 10.28
C SER A 55 17.19 1.89 10.17
N MET A 56 17.56 0.63 10.33
CA MET A 56 16.70 -0.54 10.20
C MET A 56 17.01 -1.56 11.28
N THR A 57 15.99 -2.23 11.74
CA THR A 57 16.12 -3.29 12.75
C THR A 57 15.05 -4.36 12.55
N THR A 58 15.37 -5.60 12.88
CA THR A 58 14.43 -6.73 12.92
C THR A 58 14.96 -7.82 13.85
N ASP A 59 14.07 -8.61 14.43
CA ASP A 59 14.44 -9.81 15.17
C ASP A 59 14.57 -11.02 14.24
N PHE A 60 15.58 -11.84 14.44
CA PHE A 60 15.71 -13.12 13.72
C PHE A 60 16.50 -14.13 14.56
N LYS A 61 15.95 -15.36 14.73
CA LYS A 61 16.61 -16.46 15.46
C LYS A 61 17.21 -16.04 16.81
N ASN A 62 16.40 -15.37 17.64
CA ASN A 62 16.77 -14.87 18.97
C ASN A 62 17.88 -13.80 18.98
N HIS A 63 18.22 -13.21 17.85
CA HIS A 63 19.11 -12.07 17.74
C HIS A 63 18.37 -10.85 17.24
N GLN A 64 18.76 -9.68 17.68
CA GLN A 64 18.30 -8.43 17.10
C GLN A 64 19.30 -7.98 16.04
N PHE A 65 18.82 -7.82 14.80
CA PHE A 65 19.62 -7.39 13.65
C PHE A 65 19.46 -5.90 13.39
N TYR A 66 20.55 -5.26 13.00
CA TYR A 66 20.62 -3.86 12.67
C TYR A 66 21.32 -3.65 11.33
N ALA A 67 20.82 -2.70 10.54
CA ALA A 67 21.36 -2.39 9.22
C ALA A 67 21.16 -0.91 8.85
N GLY A 68 21.66 -0.51 7.66
CA GLY A 68 21.52 0.84 7.15
C GLY A 68 22.34 1.85 7.93
N PHE A 69 23.57 1.50 8.27
CA PHE A 69 24.51 2.38 8.97
C PHE A 69 25.04 3.47 8.03
N PRO A 70 25.33 4.68 8.56
CA PRO A 70 26.01 5.72 7.81
C PRO A 70 27.45 5.28 7.48
N SER A 71 28.03 5.89 6.44
CA SER A 71 29.42 5.62 6.03
C SER A 71 30.48 5.97 7.11
N THR A 72 30.14 6.87 8.03
CA THR A 72 30.96 7.26 9.18
C THR A 72 30.91 6.26 10.34
N GLY A 73 29.95 5.30 10.29
CA GLY A 73 29.78 4.25 11.29
C GLY A 73 30.30 2.89 10.78
N LEU A 74 29.53 1.82 11.01
CA LEU A 74 29.87 0.47 10.52
C LEU A 74 29.87 0.35 8.98
N GLY A 75 29.21 1.28 8.29
CA GLY A 75 29.05 1.29 6.83
C GLY A 75 27.77 0.60 6.34
N GLY A 76 27.22 1.12 5.26
CA GLY A 76 25.92 0.69 4.71
C GLY A 76 25.86 -0.79 4.29
N ASN A 77 27.01 -1.42 4.04
CA ASN A 77 27.14 -2.80 3.62
C ASN A 77 27.26 -3.81 4.77
N LYS A 78 27.00 -3.41 6.00
CA LYS A 78 27.10 -4.25 7.19
C LYS A 78 25.74 -4.58 7.76
N LEU A 79 25.65 -5.81 8.26
CA LEU A 79 24.56 -6.31 9.07
C LEU A 79 25.13 -6.66 10.44
N LEU A 80 24.73 -5.96 11.48
CA LEU A 80 25.14 -6.20 12.87
C LEU A 80 24.05 -7.00 13.58
N PHE A 81 24.40 -8.01 14.36
CA PHE A 81 23.45 -8.75 15.19
C PHE A 81 23.92 -8.82 16.64
N SER A 82 22.96 -8.80 17.55
CA SER A 82 23.18 -8.83 18.99
C SER A 82 23.59 -10.22 19.49
N GLU A 83 23.95 -10.32 20.76
CA GLU A 83 24.01 -11.60 21.48
C GLU A 83 22.62 -12.29 21.46
N PRO A 84 22.57 -13.63 21.57
CA PRO A 84 21.29 -14.34 21.59
C PRO A 84 20.44 -13.96 22.82
N ASN A 85 19.14 -13.77 22.60
CA ASN A 85 18.14 -13.39 23.61
C ASN A 85 18.39 -12.03 24.31
N VAL A 86 19.21 -11.17 23.69
CA VAL A 86 19.49 -9.82 24.17
C VAL A 86 19.48 -8.87 22.99
N ASP A 87 18.88 -7.71 23.14
CA ASP A 87 18.71 -6.73 22.06
C ASP A 87 19.81 -5.63 22.04
N ASN A 88 20.53 -5.45 23.13
CA ASN A 88 21.43 -4.32 23.38
C ASN A 88 22.86 -4.69 23.75
N ARG A 89 23.32 -5.91 23.48
CA ARG A 89 24.68 -6.39 23.73
C ARG A 89 25.33 -6.91 22.47
N PHE A 90 26.61 -6.51 22.25
CA PHE A 90 27.33 -6.77 21.01
C PHE A 90 28.76 -7.27 21.28
N ARG A 91 28.89 -8.27 22.16
CA ARG A 91 30.17 -8.91 22.46
C ARG A 91 30.35 -10.15 21.58
N SER A 92 31.40 -10.17 20.79
CA SER A 92 31.69 -11.27 19.86
C SER A 92 31.91 -12.61 20.57
N ALA A 93 32.55 -12.57 21.74
CA ALA A 93 32.75 -13.76 22.59
C ALA A 93 31.44 -14.37 23.12
N SER A 94 30.34 -13.62 23.11
CA SER A 94 29.02 -14.07 23.58
C SER A 94 28.02 -14.34 22.41
N GLY A 95 28.53 -14.40 21.17
CA GLY A 95 27.73 -14.80 20.02
C GLY A 95 27.08 -13.66 19.22
N SER A 96 27.51 -12.39 19.45
CA SER A 96 27.20 -11.30 18.52
C SER A 96 28.18 -11.27 17.36
N GLY A 97 27.88 -10.51 16.33
CA GLY A 97 28.81 -10.35 15.21
C GLY A 97 28.31 -9.42 14.12
N THR A 98 29.16 -9.27 13.13
CA THR A 98 28.89 -8.43 11.96
C THR A 98 29.10 -9.24 10.69
N ILE A 99 28.12 -9.18 9.78
CA ILE A 99 28.17 -9.82 8.47
C ILE A 99 28.37 -8.75 7.40
N ASN A 100 29.34 -8.95 6.52
CA ASN A 100 29.51 -8.11 5.34
C ASN A 100 28.57 -8.61 4.22
N VAL A 101 27.62 -7.78 3.86
CA VAL A 101 26.61 -8.12 2.81
C VAL A 101 27.19 -7.96 1.41
N GLY A 102 28.18 -7.05 1.23
CA GLY A 102 28.84 -6.78 -0.04
C GLY A 102 28.13 -5.74 -0.93
N PHE A 103 27.06 -5.14 -0.44
CA PHE A 103 26.36 -4.01 -1.04
C PHE A 103 25.66 -3.18 0.05
N ASP A 104 25.30 -1.93 -0.25
CA ASP A 104 24.56 -1.09 0.67
C ASP A 104 23.15 -1.61 0.89
N VAL A 105 22.81 -1.84 2.17
CA VAL A 105 21.51 -2.40 2.56
C VAL A 105 20.44 -1.32 2.48
N THR A 106 19.44 -1.56 1.67
CA THR A 106 18.26 -0.70 1.52
C THR A 106 17.04 -1.22 2.28
N GLY A 107 17.08 -2.46 2.76
CA GLY A 107 16.00 -3.05 3.53
C GLY A 107 16.38 -4.39 4.13
N ILE A 108 15.71 -4.75 5.20
CA ILE A 108 15.76 -6.09 5.82
C ILE A 108 14.36 -6.54 6.16
N ALA A 109 14.04 -7.81 5.92
CA ALA A 109 12.75 -8.38 6.28
C ALA A 109 12.87 -9.85 6.68
N LYS A 110 12.27 -10.18 7.80
CA LYS A 110 12.10 -11.57 8.25
C LYS A 110 10.91 -12.16 7.50
N PHE A 111 11.12 -13.26 6.82
CA PHE A 111 10.04 -14.00 6.20
C PHE A 111 10.28 -15.50 6.30
N ARG A 112 9.34 -16.20 6.90
CA ARG A 112 9.47 -17.62 7.27
C ARG A 112 10.75 -17.85 8.08
N ASP A 113 11.57 -18.82 7.69
CA ASP A 113 12.81 -19.19 8.38
C ASP A 113 14.05 -18.47 7.83
N SER A 114 13.89 -17.34 7.19
CA SER A 114 14.98 -16.61 6.56
C SER A 114 14.88 -15.10 6.83
N LEU A 115 16.03 -14.46 6.87
CA LEU A 115 16.14 -13.01 6.85
C LEU A 115 16.60 -12.57 5.46
N PHE A 116 15.76 -11.83 4.75
CA PHE A 116 16.09 -11.24 3.46
C PHE A 116 16.75 -9.89 3.65
N VAL A 117 17.85 -9.69 2.94
CA VAL A 117 18.65 -8.46 2.95
C VAL A 117 18.64 -7.88 1.54
N PHE A 118 18.11 -6.69 1.42
CA PHE A 118 17.89 -6.01 0.14
C PHE A 118 18.96 -4.95 -0.08
N GLY A 119 19.44 -4.85 -1.29
CA GLY A 119 20.11 -3.70 -1.87
C GLY A 119 19.23 -3.09 -2.96
N LYS A 120 19.72 -2.09 -3.66
CA LYS A 120 18.97 -1.44 -4.76
C LYS A 120 18.69 -2.39 -5.92
N ASP A 121 19.62 -3.29 -6.23
CA ASP A 121 19.61 -4.20 -7.37
C ASP A 121 19.91 -5.66 -6.99
N LYS A 122 20.01 -5.97 -5.69
CA LYS A 122 20.45 -7.28 -5.19
C LYS A 122 19.61 -7.70 -3.99
N ILE A 123 19.43 -9.02 -3.86
CA ILE A 123 18.80 -9.63 -2.70
C ILE A 123 19.66 -10.80 -2.25
N LYS A 124 19.94 -10.84 -0.95
CA LYS A 124 20.56 -11.98 -0.28
C LYS A 124 19.64 -12.52 0.79
N ARG A 125 19.80 -13.80 1.09
CA ARG A 125 19.04 -14.51 2.11
C ARG A 125 19.99 -15.03 3.17
N LEU A 126 19.78 -14.63 4.41
CA LEU A 126 20.45 -15.18 5.58
C LEU A 126 19.64 -16.35 6.13
N THR A 127 20.30 -17.45 6.33
CA THR A 127 19.77 -18.66 6.97
C THR A 127 20.70 -19.07 8.11
N GLY A 128 20.26 -19.99 8.97
CA GLY A 128 21.00 -20.43 10.14
C GLY A 128 20.18 -20.22 11.41
N THR A 129 20.71 -20.69 12.53
CA THR A 129 20.04 -20.64 13.83
C THR A 129 20.82 -19.86 14.89
N SER A 130 22.11 -19.65 14.65
CA SER A 130 23.03 -18.98 15.59
C SER A 130 24.20 -18.33 14.84
N SER A 131 24.99 -17.54 15.54
CA SER A 131 26.19 -16.89 15.00
C SER A 131 27.21 -17.85 14.38
N SER A 132 27.20 -19.13 14.76
CA SER A 132 28.15 -20.14 14.26
C SER A 132 27.75 -20.74 12.90
N ASP A 133 26.46 -20.67 12.53
CA ASP A 133 25.92 -21.27 11.31
C ASP A 133 25.19 -20.28 10.40
N PHE A 134 25.20 -19.00 10.71
CA PHE A 134 24.65 -17.97 9.83
C PHE A 134 25.36 -17.96 8.47
N ALA A 135 24.60 -18.24 7.43
CA ALA A 135 25.06 -18.28 6.04
C ALA A 135 24.26 -17.32 5.17
N LEU A 136 24.97 -16.44 4.47
CA LEU A 136 24.38 -15.48 3.55
C LEU A 136 24.49 -15.99 2.12
N ALA A 137 23.37 -16.36 1.51
CA ALA A 137 23.27 -16.84 0.15
C ALA A 137 22.67 -15.76 -0.77
N GLU A 138 23.13 -15.75 -2.02
CA GLU A 138 22.58 -14.89 -3.06
C GLU A 138 21.23 -15.41 -3.54
N VAL A 139 20.28 -14.50 -3.73
CA VAL A 139 18.97 -14.79 -4.31
C VAL A 139 18.90 -14.24 -5.73
N THR A 140 19.29 -12.99 -5.92
CA THR A 140 19.34 -12.33 -7.22
C THR A 140 20.30 -11.14 -7.21
N ASN A 141 20.86 -10.84 -8.39
CA ASN A 141 21.75 -9.70 -8.63
C ASN A 141 21.15 -8.61 -9.54
N ASN A 142 19.89 -8.77 -9.96
CA ASN A 142 19.26 -7.85 -10.93
C ASN A 142 17.99 -7.20 -10.38
N ILE A 143 17.57 -7.58 -9.18
CA ILE A 143 16.35 -7.11 -8.55
C ILE A 143 16.65 -6.80 -7.10
N GLY A 144 16.16 -5.67 -6.63
CA GLY A 144 16.34 -5.24 -5.26
C GLY A 144 15.15 -4.44 -4.75
N CYS A 145 15.40 -3.65 -3.72
CA CYS A 145 14.41 -2.76 -3.12
C CYS A 145 14.94 -1.32 -3.18
N ILE A 146 14.21 -0.43 -3.86
CA ILE A 146 14.60 0.98 -4.00
C ILE A 146 14.06 1.87 -2.89
N ALA A 147 13.12 1.37 -2.09
CA ALA A 147 12.52 2.10 -0.97
C ALA A 147 12.30 1.18 0.22
N THR A 148 12.96 1.46 1.34
CA THR A 148 12.92 0.62 2.56
C THR A 148 11.49 0.34 3.03
N ASP A 149 10.65 1.39 3.08
CA ASP A 149 9.30 1.29 3.62
C ASP A 149 8.28 0.74 2.60
N SER A 150 8.76 0.22 1.46
CA SER A 150 7.94 -0.54 0.51
C SER A 150 7.87 -2.03 0.84
N ILE A 151 8.69 -2.51 1.76
CA ILE A 151 8.73 -3.92 2.12
C ILE A 151 7.51 -4.26 2.96
N ILE A 152 6.62 -5.08 2.43
CA ILE A 152 5.37 -5.49 3.09
C ILE A 152 5.14 -6.98 2.97
N GLU A 153 4.54 -7.57 4.01
CA GLU A 153 4.08 -8.96 3.98
C GLU A 153 2.57 -9.01 3.76
N ILE A 154 2.15 -9.60 2.65
CA ILE A 154 0.75 -9.77 2.28
C ILE A 154 0.52 -11.05 1.49
N GLY A 155 -0.58 -11.75 1.78
CA GLY A 155 -0.95 -12.96 1.04
C GLY A 155 0.03 -14.12 1.19
N GLY A 156 0.87 -14.11 2.24
CA GLY A 156 1.89 -15.15 2.49
C GLY A 156 3.14 -14.98 1.64
N ASP A 157 3.37 -13.79 1.10
CA ASP A 157 4.57 -13.38 0.39
C ASP A 157 5.06 -12.00 0.88
N VAL A 158 6.27 -11.63 0.55
CA VAL A 158 6.82 -10.29 0.78
C VAL A 158 6.89 -9.56 -0.55
N LEU A 159 6.25 -8.41 -0.62
CA LEU A 159 6.34 -7.50 -1.76
C LEU A 159 7.35 -6.41 -1.48
N VAL A 160 8.06 -6.00 -2.52
CA VAL A 160 9.01 -4.88 -2.50
C VAL A 160 8.85 -4.01 -3.74
N LEU A 161 9.14 -2.73 -3.60
CA LEU A 161 9.25 -1.83 -4.74
C LEU A 161 10.66 -1.94 -5.33
N ALA A 162 10.75 -2.54 -6.50
CA ALA A 162 11.95 -2.60 -7.32
C ALA A 162 11.98 -1.46 -8.35
N SER A 163 13.08 -1.31 -9.07
CA SER A 163 13.24 -0.26 -10.10
C SER A 163 12.24 -0.34 -11.25
N ASP A 164 11.67 -1.50 -11.49
CA ASP A 164 10.73 -1.78 -12.58
C ASP A 164 9.29 -2.07 -12.11
N GLY A 165 9.02 -1.91 -10.82
CA GLY A 165 7.70 -2.07 -10.25
C GLY A 165 7.67 -2.90 -8.97
N ILE A 166 6.47 -3.32 -8.56
CA ILE A 166 6.27 -4.12 -7.34
C ILE A 166 6.52 -5.60 -7.66
N ARG A 167 7.38 -6.23 -6.86
CA ARG A 167 7.79 -7.62 -7.06
C ARG A 167 7.60 -8.46 -5.81
N PRO A 168 7.10 -9.71 -5.95
CA PRO A 168 7.01 -10.69 -4.88
C PRO A 168 8.35 -11.41 -4.70
N ILE A 169 8.74 -11.72 -3.48
CA ILE A 169 9.99 -12.43 -3.18
C ILE A 169 9.86 -13.94 -3.33
N GLN A 170 8.72 -14.51 -3.03
CA GLN A 170 8.51 -15.96 -3.09
C GLN A 170 8.64 -16.48 -4.53
N GLY A 171 8.26 -15.70 -5.52
CA GLY A 171 8.52 -16.00 -6.91
C GLY A 171 10.02 -16.13 -7.20
N THR A 172 10.82 -15.27 -6.57
CA THR A 172 12.28 -15.22 -6.72
C THR A 172 12.99 -16.44 -6.13
N ALA A 173 12.51 -16.95 -5.00
CA ALA A 173 13.13 -18.06 -4.30
C ALA A 173 12.76 -19.44 -4.88
N ARG A 174 11.71 -19.52 -5.67
CA ARG A 174 11.12 -20.76 -6.16
C ARG A 174 11.65 -21.22 -7.52
N ILE A 175 12.13 -20.28 -8.32
CA ILE A 175 12.61 -20.52 -9.67
C ILE A 175 14.02 -19.93 -9.74
N GLY A 176 15.03 -20.78 -9.78
CA GLY A 176 16.44 -20.35 -9.96
C GLY A 176 16.71 -19.70 -11.31
N ASP A 177 15.66 -19.32 -12.03
CA ASP A 177 15.70 -18.60 -13.31
C ASP A 177 14.38 -17.83 -13.52
N VAL A 178 14.46 -16.59 -13.38
CA VAL A 178 14.01 -15.39 -14.03
C VAL A 178 12.72 -15.45 -14.88
N GLU A 179 11.57 -15.56 -14.24
CA GLU A 179 10.46 -14.70 -14.64
C GLU A 179 9.75 -14.20 -13.38
N LEU A 180 10.42 -13.30 -12.71
CA LEU A 180 9.85 -12.47 -11.67
C LEU A 180 8.90 -11.50 -12.34
N GLU A 181 7.71 -11.98 -12.60
CA GLU A 181 6.68 -11.15 -13.17
C GLU A 181 6.35 -10.01 -12.21
N THR A 182 6.54 -8.78 -12.67
CA THR A 182 6.10 -7.59 -11.93
C THR A 182 4.59 -7.70 -11.73
N VAL A 183 4.13 -7.74 -10.49
CA VAL A 183 2.69 -7.83 -10.21
C VAL A 183 1.95 -6.54 -10.57
N SER A 184 2.67 -5.44 -10.64
CA SER A 184 2.15 -4.09 -10.85
C SER A 184 2.09 -3.64 -12.32
N LYS A 185 2.11 -4.55 -13.28
CA LYS A 185 2.00 -4.20 -14.72
C LYS A 185 0.90 -3.18 -15.06
N PRO A 186 -0.30 -3.25 -14.47
CA PRO A 186 -1.36 -2.27 -14.77
C PRO A 186 -1.02 -0.82 -14.39
N VAL A 187 -0.15 -0.62 -13.40
CA VAL A 187 0.25 0.71 -12.90
C VAL A 187 1.76 0.96 -13.08
N GLN A 188 2.39 0.23 -13.98
CA GLN A 188 3.85 0.25 -14.14
C GLN A 188 4.37 1.62 -14.56
N GLN A 189 3.69 2.32 -15.45
CA GLN A 189 4.08 3.66 -15.89
C GLN A 189 4.08 4.63 -14.70
N LEU A 190 3.03 4.63 -13.89
CA LEU A 190 2.96 5.44 -12.68
C LEU A 190 4.14 5.15 -11.75
N LEU A 191 4.44 3.87 -11.51
CA LEU A 191 5.56 3.47 -10.64
C LEU A 191 6.94 3.87 -11.17
N GLN A 192 7.13 3.90 -12.49
CA GLN A 192 8.37 4.33 -13.11
C GLN A 192 8.59 5.84 -13.02
N ASP A 193 7.52 6.62 -13.00
CA ASP A 193 7.59 8.08 -12.90
C ASP A 193 7.78 8.56 -11.45
N LEU A 194 7.35 7.78 -10.46
CA LEU A 194 7.42 8.13 -9.04
C LEU A 194 8.84 8.49 -8.54
N PRO A 195 9.91 7.74 -8.88
CA PRO A 195 11.27 8.09 -8.43
C PRO A 195 11.77 9.44 -8.95
N ASN A 196 11.20 9.93 -10.06
CA ASN A 196 11.56 11.21 -10.67
C ASN A 196 10.79 12.38 -10.06
N THR A 197 9.62 12.13 -9.50
CA THR A 197 8.67 13.14 -9.02
C THR A 197 8.57 13.19 -7.50
N HIS A 198 8.92 12.10 -6.80
CA HIS A 198 8.78 11.99 -5.36
C HIS A 198 10.07 11.46 -4.70
N ASN A 199 10.33 11.91 -3.48
CA ASN A 199 11.43 11.36 -2.70
C ASN A 199 10.99 10.03 -2.05
N LEU A 200 11.52 8.92 -2.55
CA LEU A 200 11.21 7.58 -2.05
C LEU A 200 11.59 7.35 -0.58
N ALA A 201 12.48 8.17 0.00
CA ALA A 201 12.78 8.11 1.43
C ALA A 201 11.60 8.55 2.30
N ASN A 202 10.65 9.31 1.76
CA ASN A 202 9.43 9.74 2.45
C ASN A 202 8.27 8.74 2.29
N MET A 203 8.43 7.76 1.41
CA MET A 203 7.41 6.74 1.17
C MET A 203 7.03 6.02 2.46
N THR A 204 5.77 5.68 2.61
CA THR A 204 5.30 4.77 3.66
C THR A 204 4.29 3.77 3.11
N SER A 205 4.13 2.67 3.80
CA SER A 205 3.20 1.62 3.39
C SER A 205 2.37 1.12 4.57
N VAL A 206 1.22 0.57 4.25
CA VAL A 206 0.36 -0.11 5.22
C VAL A 206 -0.35 -1.29 4.57
N VAL A 207 -0.50 -2.36 5.33
CA VAL A 207 -1.29 -3.54 4.94
C VAL A 207 -2.59 -3.54 5.71
N ILE A 208 -3.70 -3.69 5.00
CA ILE A 208 -5.04 -3.81 5.56
C ILE A 208 -5.48 -5.27 5.38
N ARG A 209 -5.36 -6.03 6.45
CA ARG A 209 -5.51 -7.50 6.40
C ARG A 209 -6.93 -7.95 6.12
N ASN A 210 -7.92 -7.29 6.73
CA ASN A 210 -9.33 -7.61 6.53
C ASN A 210 -9.82 -7.42 5.09
N LYS A 211 -9.11 -6.57 4.32
CA LYS A 211 -9.39 -6.32 2.89
C LYS A 211 -8.44 -7.04 1.95
N SER A 212 -7.42 -7.75 2.47
CA SER A 212 -6.31 -8.30 1.68
C SER A 212 -5.69 -7.27 0.75
N GLN A 213 -5.47 -6.06 1.27
CA GLN A 213 -5.09 -4.86 0.54
C GLN A 213 -3.85 -4.24 1.15
N PHE A 214 -3.04 -3.60 0.32
CA PHE A 214 -1.97 -2.72 0.79
C PHE A 214 -2.09 -1.34 0.16
N ARG A 215 -1.45 -0.37 0.79
CA ARG A 215 -1.35 1.01 0.30
C ARG A 215 0.08 1.48 0.38
N TYR A 216 0.57 2.05 -0.69
CA TYR A 216 1.82 2.79 -0.78
C TYR A 216 1.48 4.27 -0.89
N PHE A 217 2.13 5.09 -0.06
CA PHE A 217 1.98 6.53 -0.08
C PHE A 217 3.31 7.16 -0.45
N PHE A 218 3.28 8.09 -1.39
CA PHE A 218 4.43 8.87 -1.84
C PHE A 218 4.15 10.34 -1.54
N PRO A 219 4.27 10.78 -0.28
CA PRO A 219 3.93 12.12 0.11
C PRO A 219 4.95 13.12 -0.45
N SER A 220 4.45 14.24 -0.95
CA SER A 220 5.26 15.42 -1.21
C SER A 220 5.49 16.22 0.07
N THR A 221 6.63 16.88 0.17
CA THR A 221 6.89 17.87 1.22
C THR A 221 6.15 19.19 0.96
N SER A 222 5.60 19.38 -0.24
CA SER A 222 4.71 20.48 -0.57
C SER A 222 3.42 20.40 0.22
N THR A 223 2.83 21.55 0.55
CA THR A 223 1.52 21.64 1.20
C THR A 223 0.35 21.45 0.23
N ALA A 224 0.61 21.43 -1.07
CA ALA A 224 -0.43 21.24 -2.07
C ALA A 224 -0.89 19.76 -2.09
N ALA A 225 -2.18 19.53 -1.93
CA ALA A 225 -2.77 18.18 -1.96
C ALA A 225 -2.58 17.47 -3.30
N ALA A 226 -2.41 18.23 -4.40
CA ALA A 226 -2.17 17.70 -5.73
C ALA A 226 -0.81 16.99 -5.89
N ASP A 227 0.13 17.24 -4.96
CA ASP A 227 1.48 16.69 -5.03
C ASP A 227 1.61 15.36 -4.26
N THR A 228 0.51 14.78 -3.82
CA THR A 228 0.51 13.48 -3.14
C THR A 228 0.08 12.38 -4.11
N ALA A 229 0.87 11.33 -4.19
CA ALA A 229 0.56 10.14 -4.94
C ALA A 229 0.47 8.92 -4.01
N GLY A 230 -0.31 7.95 -4.41
CA GLY A 230 -0.41 6.68 -3.70
C GLY A 230 -0.87 5.57 -4.63
N ILE A 231 -0.60 4.36 -4.22
CA ILE A 231 -1.03 3.15 -4.91
C ILE A 231 -1.76 2.27 -3.92
N ILE A 232 -2.90 1.81 -4.34
CA ILE A 232 -3.67 0.78 -3.65
C ILE A 232 -3.54 -0.51 -4.44
N GLY A 233 -3.17 -1.60 -3.78
CA GLY A 233 -3.12 -2.92 -4.38
C GLY A 233 -3.89 -3.92 -3.53
N GLY A 234 -4.59 -4.83 -4.16
CA GLY A 234 -5.38 -5.85 -3.50
C GLY A 234 -5.26 -7.21 -4.16
N LEU A 235 -5.41 -8.26 -3.37
CA LEU A 235 -5.53 -9.63 -3.88
C LEU A 235 -6.97 -9.88 -4.31
N ARG A 236 -7.12 -10.26 -5.57
CA ARG A 236 -8.39 -10.70 -6.12
C ARG A 236 -8.42 -12.21 -6.31
N PHE A 237 -9.48 -12.81 -5.83
CA PHE A 237 -9.78 -14.22 -6.04
C PHE A 237 -10.91 -14.33 -7.08
N ALA A 238 -10.58 -14.62 -8.33
CA ALA A 238 -11.56 -14.85 -9.38
C ALA A 238 -11.22 -16.12 -10.16
N ASP A 239 -12.22 -16.93 -10.48
CA ASP A 239 -12.13 -18.13 -11.33
C ASP A 239 -11.01 -19.11 -10.90
N ARG A 240 -10.83 -19.30 -9.59
CA ARG A 240 -9.79 -20.14 -8.98
C ARG A 240 -8.36 -19.63 -9.23
N ARG A 241 -8.20 -18.38 -9.64
CA ARG A 241 -6.90 -17.71 -9.79
C ARG A 241 -6.78 -16.57 -8.80
N VAL A 242 -5.59 -16.42 -8.29
CA VAL A 242 -5.22 -15.26 -7.50
C VAL A 242 -4.59 -14.25 -8.45
N GLY A 243 -5.13 -13.06 -8.49
CA GLY A 243 -4.62 -11.93 -9.27
C GLY A 243 -4.39 -10.72 -8.39
N TRP A 244 -3.72 -9.73 -8.92
CA TRP A 244 -3.53 -8.43 -8.29
C TRP A 244 -4.38 -7.39 -9.00
N GLU A 245 -5.04 -6.56 -8.23
CA GLU A 245 -5.73 -5.36 -8.69
C GLU A 245 -5.02 -4.14 -8.13
N PHE A 246 -4.90 -3.11 -8.95
CA PHE A 246 -4.23 -1.87 -8.57
C PHE A 246 -5.09 -0.68 -8.91
N GLY A 247 -4.96 0.35 -8.10
CA GLY A 247 -5.53 1.67 -8.33
C GLY A 247 -4.60 2.75 -7.84
N GLU A 248 -4.80 3.96 -8.32
CA GLU A 248 -4.16 5.14 -7.80
C GLU A 248 -4.93 5.65 -6.59
N LEU A 249 -4.22 6.14 -5.58
CA LEU A 249 -4.77 6.70 -4.36
C LEU A 249 -4.27 8.13 -4.22
N LEU A 250 -5.18 9.08 -4.42
CA LEU A 250 -4.88 10.52 -4.37
C LEU A 250 -5.48 11.16 -3.12
N GLY A 251 -4.93 12.31 -2.74
CA GLY A 251 -5.48 13.14 -1.67
C GLY A 251 -5.08 12.75 -0.25
N ILE A 252 -4.37 11.65 -0.04
CA ILE A 252 -3.89 11.23 1.29
C ILE A 252 -2.39 11.51 1.41
N ARG A 253 -2.01 12.43 2.30
CA ARG A 253 -0.63 12.80 2.57
C ARG A 253 -0.13 12.08 3.81
N ALA A 254 0.30 10.83 3.64
CA ALA A 254 0.80 10.01 4.73
C ALA A 254 2.32 9.91 4.70
N PHE A 255 2.99 10.32 5.78
CA PHE A 255 4.44 10.14 6.00
C PHE A 255 4.74 8.91 6.84
N VAL A 256 3.81 8.51 7.67
CA VAL A 256 3.83 7.27 8.43
C VAL A 256 2.44 6.66 8.39
N ALA A 257 2.36 5.34 8.25
CA ALA A 257 1.08 4.64 8.26
C ALA A 257 1.26 3.29 8.97
N THR A 258 0.23 2.88 9.67
CA THR A 258 0.19 1.59 10.37
C THR A 258 -1.23 1.04 10.43
N SER A 259 -1.35 -0.26 10.59
CA SER A 259 -2.60 -0.93 10.90
C SER A 259 -2.46 -1.80 12.13
N GLY A 260 -3.49 -1.85 12.94
CA GLY A 260 -3.52 -2.66 14.16
C GLY A 260 -4.94 -2.98 14.57
N LEU A 261 -5.10 -3.92 15.50
CA LEU A 261 -6.39 -4.30 16.05
C LEU A 261 -6.66 -3.48 17.32
N ILE A 262 -7.79 -2.83 17.36
CA ILE A 262 -8.32 -2.16 18.55
C ILE A 262 -9.70 -2.78 18.82
N ASN A 263 -9.86 -3.47 19.95
CA ASN A 263 -11.06 -4.22 20.28
C ASN A 263 -11.52 -5.15 19.15
N ASP A 264 -10.59 -5.95 18.62
CA ASP A 264 -10.77 -6.91 17.53
C ASP A 264 -11.21 -6.30 16.18
N VAL A 265 -11.17 -4.97 16.05
CA VAL A 265 -11.42 -4.25 14.80
C VAL A 265 -10.12 -3.70 14.25
N GLU A 266 -9.83 -4.00 12.99
CA GLU A 266 -8.66 -3.44 12.33
C GLU A 266 -8.84 -1.94 12.11
N VAL A 267 -7.89 -1.16 12.61
CA VAL A 267 -7.83 0.29 12.47
C VAL A 267 -6.58 0.65 11.69
N VAL A 268 -6.76 1.49 10.69
CA VAL A 268 -5.67 2.03 9.87
C VAL A 268 -5.45 3.48 10.22
N LEU A 269 -4.24 3.81 10.63
CA LEU A 269 -3.84 5.16 11.01
C LEU A 269 -2.74 5.67 10.09
N HIS A 270 -2.72 6.97 9.85
CA HIS A 270 -1.58 7.63 9.23
C HIS A 270 -1.31 8.97 9.89
N GLY A 271 -0.06 9.40 9.84
CA GLY A 271 0.39 10.71 10.31
C GLY A 271 0.94 11.54 9.16
N ASP A 272 0.74 12.85 9.24
CA ASP A 272 1.28 13.83 8.31
C ASP A 272 2.47 14.61 8.90
N LEU A 273 3.01 15.58 8.14
CA LEU A 273 4.09 16.46 8.61
C LEU A 273 3.64 17.53 9.61
N ASN A 274 2.34 17.76 9.76
CA ASN A 274 1.82 18.76 10.69
C ASN A 274 1.73 18.17 12.11
N GLY A 275 1.99 16.88 12.26
CA GLY A 275 1.90 16.15 13.53
C GLY A 275 0.48 15.66 13.84
N GLU A 276 -0.40 15.67 12.87
CA GLU A 276 -1.77 15.17 13.00
C GLU A 276 -1.83 13.69 12.68
N ILE A 277 -2.72 12.98 13.37
CA ILE A 277 -2.96 11.55 13.19
C ILE A 277 -4.38 11.34 12.70
N TYR A 278 -4.51 10.73 11.55
CA TYR A 278 -5.79 10.46 10.89
C TYR A 278 -6.12 8.98 10.95
N ARG A 279 -7.40 8.69 11.10
CA ARG A 279 -7.95 7.35 10.94
C ARG A 279 -8.48 7.21 9.52
N GLN A 280 -7.93 6.25 8.77
CA GLN A 280 -8.44 5.89 7.45
C GLN A 280 -9.70 5.02 7.58
N GLU A 281 -10.43 4.87 6.50
CA GLU A 281 -11.67 4.06 6.45
C GLU A 281 -12.76 4.54 7.42
N SER A 282 -12.77 5.83 7.74
CA SER A 282 -13.72 6.43 8.68
C SER A 282 -14.21 7.77 8.16
N GLY A 283 -15.53 7.95 8.09
CA GLY A 283 -16.12 9.16 7.55
C GLY A 283 -16.18 9.19 6.02
N SER A 284 -16.54 10.32 5.47
CA SER A 284 -16.75 10.56 4.03
C SER A 284 -15.92 11.71 3.47
N THR A 285 -14.90 12.17 4.22
CA THR A 285 -14.03 13.28 3.82
C THR A 285 -12.57 12.94 4.05
N PHE A 286 -11.67 13.59 3.31
CA PHE A 286 -10.25 13.67 3.61
C PHE A 286 -9.99 15.00 4.34
N ASP A 287 -10.03 14.97 5.67
CA ASP A 287 -9.81 16.16 6.50
C ASP A 287 -10.62 17.38 6.00
N THR A 288 -11.95 17.22 5.99
CA THR A 288 -12.92 18.19 5.44
C THR A 288 -12.92 18.36 3.92
N SER A 289 -11.94 17.83 3.21
CA SER A 289 -11.87 17.87 1.75
C SER A 289 -12.72 16.75 1.12
N ASP A 290 -13.21 17.02 -0.08
CA ASP A 290 -14.00 16.03 -0.83
C ASP A 290 -13.17 14.79 -1.20
N VAL A 291 -13.79 13.62 -1.12
CA VAL A 291 -13.24 12.40 -1.67
C VAL A 291 -13.61 12.30 -3.15
N VAL A 292 -12.61 12.32 -4.02
CA VAL A 292 -12.78 12.14 -5.46
C VAL A 292 -12.54 10.68 -5.81
N ALA A 293 -13.54 10.02 -6.39
CA ALA A 293 -13.40 8.67 -6.92
C ALA A 293 -13.58 8.69 -8.44
N VAL A 294 -12.67 8.03 -9.15
CA VAL A 294 -12.69 7.93 -10.61
C VAL A 294 -12.46 6.47 -11.00
N TYR A 295 -13.33 5.95 -11.82
CA TYR A 295 -13.16 4.65 -12.46
C TYR A 295 -13.41 4.82 -13.96
N ALA A 296 -12.42 4.50 -14.78
CA ALA A 296 -12.53 4.53 -16.23
C ALA A 296 -12.36 3.13 -16.82
N THR A 297 -13.21 2.75 -17.76
CA THR A 297 -13.05 1.51 -18.52
C THR A 297 -12.11 1.74 -19.70
N PRO A 298 -11.44 0.69 -20.20
CA PRO A 298 -10.88 0.75 -21.53
C PRO A 298 -12.01 0.93 -22.57
N PHE A 299 -11.64 1.27 -23.81
CA PHE A 299 -12.62 1.30 -24.89
C PHE A 299 -13.14 -0.10 -25.21
N LEU A 300 -14.42 -0.28 -25.00
CA LEU A 300 -15.15 -1.54 -25.21
C LEU A 300 -15.74 -1.54 -26.62
N TYR A 301 -15.29 -2.44 -27.45
CA TYR A 301 -15.78 -2.58 -28.84
C TYR A 301 -16.77 -3.73 -29.03
N PHE A 302 -17.03 -4.51 -27.96
CA PHE A 302 -17.90 -5.68 -27.93
C PHE A 302 -17.47 -6.73 -28.95
N ASP A 303 -18.33 -7.04 -29.93
CA ASP A 303 -18.09 -8.10 -30.90
C ASP A 303 -17.25 -7.67 -32.12
N SER A 304 -17.25 -6.38 -32.50
CA SER A 304 -16.57 -5.90 -33.70
C SER A 304 -16.12 -4.45 -33.57
N THR A 305 -14.87 -4.16 -33.98
CA THR A 305 -14.31 -2.80 -34.12
C THR A 305 -14.68 -2.13 -35.43
N GLU A 306 -15.20 -2.88 -36.41
CA GLU A 306 -15.54 -2.37 -37.75
C GLU A 306 -16.97 -1.83 -37.82
N LYS A 307 -17.86 -2.39 -37.03
CA LYS A 307 -19.27 -1.99 -37.00
C LYS A 307 -19.49 -0.79 -36.09
N ARG A 308 -20.20 0.20 -36.61
CA ARG A 308 -20.70 1.30 -35.81
C ARG A 308 -21.92 0.85 -35.01
N LYS A 309 -21.98 1.32 -33.75
CA LYS A 309 -23.06 1.00 -32.80
C LYS A 309 -23.73 2.29 -32.38
N ILE A 310 -25.05 2.25 -32.24
CA ILE A 310 -25.83 3.33 -31.62
C ILE A 310 -26.08 2.91 -30.19
N PHE A 311 -25.50 3.62 -29.26
CA PHE A 311 -25.64 3.35 -27.84
C PHE A 311 -26.92 4.02 -27.32
N GLN A 312 -27.71 3.29 -26.55
CA GLN A 312 -29.05 3.72 -26.16
C GLN A 312 -29.22 3.84 -24.66
N HIS A 313 -28.65 2.89 -23.91
CA HIS A 313 -28.92 2.78 -22.50
C HIS A 313 -27.76 2.19 -21.73
N ILE A 314 -27.51 2.73 -20.52
CA ILE A 314 -26.54 2.18 -19.56
C ILE A 314 -27.25 1.89 -18.26
N THR A 315 -26.97 0.72 -17.71
CA THR A 315 -27.40 0.30 -16.39
C THR A 315 -26.18 0.06 -15.53
N LEU A 316 -26.07 0.77 -14.38
CA LEU A 316 -25.06 0.52 -13.37
C LEU A 316 -25.66 -0.29 -12.22
N PHE A 317 -25.01 -1.37 -11.87
CA PHE A 317 -25.36 -2.18 -10.71
C PHE A 317 -24.51 -1.71 -9.52
N THR A 318 -25.15 -1.10 -8.55
CA THR A 318 -24.48 -0.50 -7.39
C THR A 318 -24.91 -1.16 -6.09
N ARG A 319 -24.05 -1.00 -5.07
CA ARG A 319 -24.40 -1.32 -3.69
C ARG A 319 -24.26 -0.03 -2.88
N PRO A 320 -25.31 0.78 -2.77
CA PRO A 320 -25.26 2.04 -2.06
C PRO A 320 -25.29 1.80 -0.54
N GLU A 321 -24.57 2.63 0.22
CA GLU A 321 -24.65 2.70 1.67
C GLU A 321 -25.36 3.97 2.14
N GLY A 322 -25.95 4.70 1.21
CA GLY A 322 -26.71 5.93 1.41
C GLY A 322 -26.97 6.65 0.10
N SER A 323 -27.40 7.91 0.18
CA SER A 323 -27.59 8.74 -1.02
C SER A 323 -26.25 9.24 -1.54
N SER A 324 -25.93 8.91 -2.80
CA SER A 324 -24.69 9.35 -3.47
C SER A 324 -25.00 9.71 -4.92
N THR A 325 -24.32 10.75 -5.42
CA THR A 325 -24.40 11.16 -6.82
C THR A 325 -23.20 10.63 -7.57
N ILE A 326 -23.46 9.89 -8.62
CA ILE A 326 -22.47 9.29 -9.52
C ILE A 326 -22.59 9.99 -10.86
N ASN A 327 -21.51 10.55 -11.34
CA ASN A 327 -21.44 11.16 -12.66
C ASN A 327 -20.85 10.15 -13.66
N LEU A 328 -21.55 9.98 -14.77
CA LEU A 328 -21.19 9.08 -15.85
C LEU A 328 -20.75 9.90 -17.06
N GLY A 329 -19.47 9.92 -17.35
CA GLY A 329 -18.88 10.41 -18.60
C GLY A 329 -18.81 9.29 -19.63
N ILE A 330 -18.96 9.63 -20.90
CA ILE A 330 -18.90 8.68 -22.00
C ILE A 330 -17.99 9.25 -23.07
N ALA A 331 -17.08 8.43 -23.56
CA ALA A 331 -16.23 8.75 -24.69
C ALA A 331 -16.39 7.68 -25.80
N TYR A 332 -16.30 8.08 -27.04
CA TYR A 332 -16.43 7.23 -28.20
C TYR A 332 -15.14 7.19 -29.03
N ASP A 333 -14.95 6.07 -29.73
CA ASP A 333 -13.95 5.89 -30.78
C ASP A 333 -12.53 6.36 -30.43
N TRP A 334 -12.08 6.04 -29.20
CA TRP A 334 -10.75 6.39 -28.69
C TRP A 334 -10.50 7.91 -28.64
N ASP A 335 -11.52 8.66 -28.22
CA ASP A 335 -11.50 10.14 -28.13
C ASP A 335 -11.23 10.81 -29.49
N ASP A 336 -11.81 10.26 -30.58
CA ASP A 336 -11.72 10.87 -31.92
C ASP A 336 -12.38 12.26 -31.88
N PRO A 337 -11.66 13.35 -32.12
CA PRO A 337 -12.21 14.70 -32.06
C PRO A 337 -13.31 14.97 -33.07
N ASN A 338 -13.50 14.09 -34.06
CA ASN A 338 -14.60 14.17 -35.03
C ASN A 338 -15.90 13.48 -34.56
N VAL A 339 -15.84 12.78 -33.43
CA VAL A 339 -16.99 12.12 -32.81
C VAL A 339 -17.27 12.83 -31.48
N PRO A 340 -18.29 13.70 -31.42
CA PRO A 340 -18.57 14.46 -30.21
C PRO A 340 -19.00 13.55 -29.07
N ASP A 341 -18.38 13.75 -27.90
CA ASP A 341 -18.81 13.09 -26.69
C ASP A 341 -20.10 13.70 -26.15
N PRO A 342 -20.97 12.87 -25.54
CA PRO A 342 -22.17 13.36 -24.91
C PRO A 342 -21.86 14.11 -23.62
N THR A 343 -22.82 14.88 -23.15
CA THR A 343 -22.75 15.50 -21.84
C THR A 343 -22.70 14.44 -20.74
N THR A 344 -22.05 14.76 -19.63
CA THR A 344 -22.04 13.90 -18.43
C THR A 344 -23.44 13.69 -17.87
N TYR A 345 -23.76 12.45 -17.54
CA TYR A 345 -25.03 12.09 -16.92
C TYR A 345 -24.86 11.97 -15.40
N SER A 346 -25.75 12.57 -14.63
CA SER A 346 -25.75 12.43 -13.17
C SER A 346 -26.79 11.41 -12.74
N LEU A 347 -26.34 10.41 -11.99
CA LEU A 347 -27.15 9.33 -11.43
C LEU A 347 -27.11 9.42 -9.92
N THR A 348 -28.26 9.43 -9.27
CA THR A 348 -28.31 9.51 -7.80
C THR A 348 -28.86 8.19 -7.24
N THR A 349 -28.12 7.60 -6.31
CA THR A 349 -28.62 6.49 -5.52
C THR A 349 -29.64 7.04 -4.55
N ALA A 350 -30.89 6.63 -4.68
CA ALA A 350 -31.93 7.00 -3.72
C ALA A 350 -31.92 6.03 -2.54
N GLY A 351 -32.06 6.57 -1.33
CA GLY A 351 -32.36 5.78 -0.15
C GLY A 351 -31.32 5.87 0.96
N SER A 352 -31.82 5.81 2.15
CA SER A 352 -31.08 5.65 3.39
C SER A 352 -31.05 4.14 3.71
N LEU A 353 -29.86 3.52 3.77
CA LEU A 353 -29.69 2.21 4.36
C LEU A 353 -29.86 2.29 5.88
N LEU A 354 -31.10 2.38 6.32
CA LEU A 354 -31.41 2.25 7.72
C LEU A 354 -31.35 0.78 8.09
N ARG A 355 -30.23 0.38 8.67
CA ARG A 355 -30.15 -0.93 9.33
C ARG A 355 -31.04 -0.90 10.56
N TYR A 356 -31.83 -1.95 10.73
CA TYR A 356 -32.53 -2.25 11.96
C TYR A 356 -31.49 -2.45 13.07
N THR A 357 -31.20 -1.40 13.83
CA THR A 357 -30.35 -1.52 15.02
C THR A 357 -31.21 -1.49 16.25
N THR A 358 -30.94 -2.39 17.16
CA THR A 358 -31.71 -2.63 18.40
C THR A 358 -31.60 -1.51 19.45
N THR A 359 -30.96 -0.39 19.15
CA THR A 359 -30.69 0.66 20.11
C THR A 359 -31.27 2.00 19.65
N GLY A 360 -32.45 2.36 20.18
CA GLY A 360 -32.89 3.75 20.25
C GLY A 360 -33.62 4.34 19.05
N SER A 361 -33.98 3.57 18.06
CA SER A 361 -34.74 4.08 16.89
C SER A 361 -36.19 3.62 16.97
N THR A 362 -37.10 4.56 17.11
CA THR A 362 -38.53 4.30 17.01
C THR A 362 -39.00 4.39 15.56
N TYR A 363 -39.71 3.39 15.11
CA TYR A 363 -40.50 3.41 13.88
C TYR A 363 -41.50 4.62 14.00
N ASP A 364 -41.60 5.44 13.01
CA ASP A 364 -42.44 6.65 12.89
C ASP A 364 -41.84 8.03 13.23
N ALA A 365 -40.75 8.11 13.99
CA ALA A 365 -40.17 9.43 14.29
C ALA A 365 -38.82 9.68 13.60
N THR A 366 -38.09 8.62 13.33
CA THR A 366 -36.72 8.69 12.74
C THR A 366 -36.56 7.84 11.47
N PHE A 367 -37.57 7.01 11.18
CA PHE A 367 -37.58 6.11 10.02
C PHE A 367 -38.84 6.33 9.20
N THR A 368 -38.70 6.92 8.05
CA THR A 368 -39.65 6.77 6.97
C THR A 368 -39.24 5.59 6.10
N TYR A 369 -40.11 4.63 5.91
CA TYR A 369 -39.94 3.57 4.93
C TYR A 369 -40.21 4.19 3.55
N ASP A 370 -39.23 4.82 2.96
CA ASP A 370 -39.28 5.23 1.57
C ASP A 370 -38.52 4.23 0.66
N GLY A 371 -38.70 3.06 0.95
CA GLY A 371 -38.67 1.75 0.25
C GLY A 371 -37.80 1.54 -0.96
N SER A 372 -36.79 2.32 -1.28
CA SER A 372 -35.94 1.94 -2.42
C SER A 372 -34.55 2.52 -2.38
N THR A 373 -33.64 1.75 -1.76
CA THR A 373 -32.27 1.71 -2.28
C THR A 373 -32.37 0.99 -3.63
N SER A 374 -32.47 1.73 -4.73
CA SER A 374 -32.35 1.09 -6.03
C SER A 374 -30.89 0.71 -6.23
N PRO A 375 -30.56 -0.59 -6.22
CA PRO A 375 -29.21 -1.04 -6.55
C PRO A 375 -28.92 -0.89 -8.04
N VAL A 376 -29.89 -0.46 -8.82
CA VAL A 376 -29.81 -0.35 -10.27
C VAL A 376 -30.07 1.11 -10.64
N LEU A 377 -29.05 1.72 -11.25
CA LEU A 377 -29.12 3.08 -11.79
C LEU A 377 -29.13 3.00 -13.30
N GLU A 378 -30.10 3.64 -13.92
CA GLU A 378 -30.31 3.58 -15.34
C GLU A 378 -30.23 4.98 -15.96
N SER A 379 -29.61 5.07 -17.12
CA SER A 379 -29.56 6.29 -17.92
C SER A 379 -29.68 5.98 -19.40
N ASN A 380 -30.53 6.76 -20.06
CA ASN A 380 -30.51 6.80 -21.53
C ASN A 380 -29.30 7.65 -21.94
N ILE A 381 -28.52 7.09 -22.87
CA ILE A 381 -27.33 7.72 -23.39
C ILE A 381 -27.53 8.05 -24.87
N GLN A 382 -26.81 9.03 -25.35
CA GLN A 382 -26.85 9.44 -26.75
C GLN A 382 -25.46 9.32 -27.37
N GLY A 383 -25.43 8.85 -28.59
CA GLY A 383 -24.20 8.80 -29.36
C GLY A 383 -24.04 7.51 -30.14
N SER A 384 -23.06 7.49 -30.97
CA SER A 384 -22.74 6.33 -31.79
C SER A 384 -21.24 6.27 -32.06
N GLY A 385 -20.67 5.11 -31.95
CA GLY A 385 -19.26 4.86 -32.20
C GLY A 385 -19.01 3.38 -32.45
N ARG A 386 -17.77 3.04 -32.75
CA ARG A 386 -17.30 1.65 -32.86
C ARG A 386 -16.96 1.08 -31.50
N ALA A 387 -16.47 1.94 -30.61
CA ALA A 387 -16.13 1.61 -29.23
C ALA A 387 -16.66 2.69 -28.28
N ILE A 388 -16.84 2.31 -27.02
CA ILE A 388 -17.29 3.19 -25.94
C ILE A 388 -16.38 3.02 -24.71
N SER A 389 -16.03 4.10 -24.08
CA SER A 389 -15.40 4.12 -22.74
C SER A 389 -16.33 4.83 -21.76
N LEU A 390 -16.36 4.33 -20.52
CA LEU A 390 -17.16 4.86 -19.43
C LEU A 390 -16.23 5.42 -18.37
N ALA A 391 -16.42 6.68 -18.00
CA ALA A 391 -15.78 7.30 -16.85
C ALA A 391 -16.82 7.53 -15.75
N ILE A 392 -16.71 6.78 -14.66
CA ILE A 392 -17.59 6.88 -13.51
C ILE A 392 -16.88 7.70 -12.45
N THR A 393 -17.43 8.83 -12.10
CA THR A 393 -16.81 9.76 -11.15
C THR A 393 -17.78 10.14 -10.05
N SER A 394 -17.27 10.35 -8.85
CA SER A 394 -18.01 11.01 -7.77
C SER A 394 -17.10 11.96 -7.03
N THR A 395 -17.68 13.05 -6.57
CA THR A 395 -17.00 14.09 -5.79
C THR A 395 -17.87 14.50 -4.62
N GLY A 396 -17.25 14.89 -3.52
CA GLY A 396 -17.94 15.43 -2.37
C GLY A 396 -18.02 14.48 -1.18
N THR A 397 -18.62 15.00 -0.12
CA THR A 397 -18.86 14.32 1.15
C THR A 397 -20.12 13.46 1.06
N GLN A 398 -20.02 12.33 0.37
CA GLN A 398 -21.17 11.48 0.09
C GLN A 398 -21.08 10.15 0.84
N ALA A 399 -22.22 9.47 0.96
CA ALA A 399 -22.24 8.12 1.48
C ALA A 399 -21.42 7.17 0.59
N PRO A 400 -20.74 6.17 1.16
CA PRO A 400 -20.01 5.17 0.39
C PRO A 400 -20.93 4.38 -0.54
N TYR A 401 -20.37 3.92 -1.63
CA TYR A 401 -21.03 2.97 -2.55
C TYR A 401 -19.99 2.05 -3.19
N SER A 402 -20.45 0.95 -3.72
CA SER A 402 -19.62 0.09 -4.58
C SER A 402 -20.35 -0.18 -5.90
N ILE A 403 -19.58 -0.36 -6.96
CA ILE A 403 -20.07 -0.73 -8.30
C ILE A 403 -19.81 -2.21 -8.49
N ALA A 404 -20.88 -2.98 -8.67
CA ALA A 404 -20.77 -4.41 -8.93
C ALA A 404 -20.56 -4.72 -10.41
N GLY A 405 -21.04 -3.83 -11.29
CA GLY A 405 -20.92 -4.01 -12.73
C GLY A 405 -21.78 -3.00 -13.50
N PHE A 406 -21.75 -3.10 -14.81
CA PHE A 406 -22.59 -2.31 -15.69
C PHE A 406 -23.02 -3.12 -16.90
N SER A 407 -24.10 -2.72 -17.54
CA SER A 407 -24.51 -3.21 -18.85
C SER A 407 -24.76 -2.05 -19.81
N VAL A 408 -24.46 -2.27 -21.08
CA VAL A 408 -24.65 -1.29 -22.14
C VAL A 408 -25.55 -1.88 -23.21
N THR A 409 -26.65 -1.20 -23.51
CA THR A 409 -27.57 -1.58 -24.59
C THR A 409 -27.23 -0.75 -25.81
N TYR A 410 -27.02 -1.44 -26.94
CA TYR A 410 -26.70 -0.82 -28.22
C TYR A 410 -27.39 -1.51 -29.36
N GLN A 411 -27.44 -0.84 -30.49
CA GLN A 411 -27.96 -1.37 -31.78
C GLN A 411 -26.84 -1.24 -32.82
N ASP A 412 -26.63 -2.31 -33.58
CA ASP A 412 -25.71 -2.28 -34.73
C ASP A 412 -26.22 -1.34 -35.81
N ALA A 413 -25.37 -0.41 -36.25
CA ALA A 413 -25.67 0.57 -37.29
C ALA A 413 -25.00 0.25 -38.64
N GLY A 414 -24.34 -0.91 -38.72
CA GLY A 414 -23.70 -1.39 -39.95
C GLY A 414 -22.26 -0.90 -40.15
N TYR A 415 -21.72 -1.23 -41.31
CA TYR A 415 -20.38 -0.84 -41.73
C TYR A 415 -20.43 0.54 -42.39
N ARG A 416 -19.87 1.56 -41.78
CA ARG A 416 -19.62 2.87 -42.36
C ARG A 416 -18.32 3.48 -41.86
#